data_8c5df739d1cc09ad82f7003ae25dc1e2
#
_entry.id   8c5df739d1cc09ad82f7003ae25dc1e2
#
_cell.length_a   1.000
_cell.length_b   1.000
_cell.length_c   1.000
_cell.angle_alpha   90.00
_cell.angle_beta   90.00
_cell.angle_gamma   90.00
#
_symmetry.space_group_name_H-M   'P 1'
#
loop_
_entity.id
_entity.type
_entity.pdbx_description
1 polymer ?
#
loop_
_entity_poly.entity_id
_entity_poly.type
_entity_poly.pdbx_seq_one_letter_code
_entity_poly.pdbx_strand_id
1 'polypeptide(L)'
;MTEETFGPTVTIAKVADADEAVTAANSGSYGLGASVFSRKRGREIAGRIDAGMVSVNSVLTYASVPGLPWGGSKESGFGRIHGPDGLREFARSRAITSERFPIPLKITTFQRGEKAIGQLRQLASTRWGRG
;
A
#
# COMPACT_ATOMS: atom_id res chain seq x y z
N MET A 1 6.33 18.41 16.75
CA MET A 1 6.94 17.39 17.62
C MET A 1 7.54 16.36 16.67
N THR A 2 8.85 16.18 16.69
CA THR A 2 9.59 15.32 15.76
C THR A 2 10.09 14.03 16.40
N GLU A 3 9.98 13.93 17.73
CA GLU A 3 10.40 12.76 18.49
C GLU A 3 9.22 12.18 19.26
N GLU A 4 9.17 10.86 19.34
CA GLU A 4 8.18 10.14 20.13
C GLU A 4 8.49 10.25 21.61
N THR A 5 7.50 10.60 22.42
CA THR A 5 7.62 10.62 23.90
C THR A 5 6.78 9.50 24.48
N PHE A 6 7.42 8.45 24.98
CA PHE A 6 6.74 7.40 25.70
C PHE A 6 6.28 7.92 27.08
N GLY A 7 4.97 8.14 27.25
CA GLY A 7 4.40 8.64 28.48
C GLY A 7 2.97 9.16 28.29
N PRO A 8 2.29 9.56 29.36
CA PRO A 8 0.93 10.09 29.33
C PRO A 8 0.92 11.56 28.85
N THR A 9 1.41 11.78 27.62
CA THR A 9 1.50 13.10 27.00
C THR A 9 0.60 13.19 25.77
N VAL A 10 0.00 14.36 25.56
CA VAL A 10 -0.77 14.66 24.35
C VAL A 10 -0.39 16.05 23.85
N THR A 11 -0.17 16.16 22.56
CA THR A 11 0.06 17.43 21.89
C THR A 11 -1.19 17.88 21.18
N ILE A 12 -1.61 19.13 21.38
CA ILE A 12 -2.75 19.74 20.72
C ILE A 12 -2.26 20.86 19.84
N ALA A 13 -2.55 20.78 18.53
CA ALA A 13 -2.27 21.82 17.57
C ALA A 13 -3.57 22.35 16.96
N LYS A 14 -3.73 23.67 16.95
CA LYS A 14 -4.84 24.32 16.23
C LYS A 14 -4.42 24.57 14.80
N VAL A 15 -5.27 24.21 13.85
CA VAL A 15 -5.04 24.37 12.42
C VAL A 15 -6.17 25.21 11.81
N ALA A 16 -5.92 25.84 10.67
CA ALA A 16 -6.88 26.71 10.00
C ALA A 16 -7.95 25.87 9.27
N ASP A 17 -7.55 24.76 8.67
CA ASP A 17 -8.43 23.94 7.86
C ASP A 17 -7.98 22.45 7.81
N ALA A 18 -8.69 21.66 7.01
CA ALA A 18 -8.41 20.23 6.85
C ALA A 18 -7.12 19.96 6.07
N ASP A 19 -6.71 20.85 5.19
CA ASP A 19 -5.49 20.69 4.38
C ASP A 19 -4.25 20.87 5.26
N GLU A 20 -4.26 21.87 6.12
CA GLU A 20 -3.23 22.05 7.12
C GLU A 20 -3.20 20.90 8.12
N ALA A 21 -4.38 20.40 8.55
CA ALA A 21 -4.46 19.24 9.43
C ALA A 21 -3.82 17.99 8.81
N VAL A 22 -4.11 17.70 7.55
CA VAL A 22 -3.52 16.56 6.82
C VAL A 22 -2.01 16.72 6.66
N THR A 23 -1.56 17.93 6.32
CA THR A 23 -0.14 18.22 6.17
C THR A 23 0.60 18.01 7.50
N ALA A 24 0.05 18.54 8.59
CA ALA A 24 0.62 18.36 9.92
C ALA A 24 0.64 16.91 10.37
N ALA A 25 -0.45 16.16 10.13
CA ALA A 25 -0.52 14.75 10.48
C ALA A 25 0.49 13.89 9.69
N ASN A 26 0.72 14.24 8.43
CA ASN A 26 1.63 13.50 7.55
C ASN A 26 3.11 13.89 7.70
N SER A 27 3.42 14.98 8.39
CA SER A 27 4.80 15.49 8.55
C SER A 27 5.68 14.64 9.47
N GLY A 28 5.07 13.80 10.32
CA GLY A 28 5.81 12.93 11.24
C GLY A 28 6.43 11.72 10.54
N SER A 29 7.48 11.16 11.17
CA SER A 29 8.14 9.92 10.72
C SER A 29 7.32 8.66 11.02
N TYR A 30 6.35 8.74 11.91
CA TYR A 30 5.48 7.63 12.28
C TYR A 30 4.13 7.67 11.57
N GLY A 31 3.54 6.49 11.34
CA GLY A 31 2.26 6.34 10.69
C GLY A 31 1.56 5.02 11.09
N LEU A 32 1.39 4.76 12.38
CA LEU A 32 0.72 3.54 12.83
C LEU A 32 -0.78 3.62 12.60
N GLY A 33 -1.43 4.59 13.22
CA GLY A 33 -2.86 4.75 13.13
C GLY A 33 -3.28 6.20 13.30
N ALA A 34 -4.43 6.54 12.73
CA ALA A 34 -5.05 7.84 12.85
C ALA A 34 -6.56 7.74 13.04
N SER A 35 -7.14 8.80 13.58
CA SER A 35 -8.60 8.93 13.76
C SER A 35 -9.05 10.29 13.24
N VAL A 36 -10.04 10.28 12.36
CA VAL A 36 -10.62 11.47 11.76
C VAL A 36 -12.05 11.64 12.24
N PHE A 37 -12.34 12.70 12.97
CA PHE A 37 -13.70 13.04 13.41
C PHE A 37 -14.26 14.15 12.53
N SER A 38 -15.26 13.82 11.73
CA SER A 38 -15.92 14.77 10.83
C SER A 38 -17.34 14.32 10.47
N ARG A 39 -18.26 15.26 10.43
CA ARG A 39 -19.66 14.98 10.07
C ARG A 39 -19.85 14.67 8.57
N LYS A 40 -19.07 15.30 7.68
CA LYS A 40 -19.30 15.25 6.23
C LYS A 40 -18.10 14.75 5.43
N ARG A 41 -16.87 15.12 5.82
CA ARG A 41 -15.65 14.90 5.03
C ARG A 41 -14.73 13.81 5.60
N GLY A 42 -15.17 13.02 6.56
CA GLY A 42 -14.31 12.09 7.28
C GLY A 42 -13.58 11.10 6.38
N ARG A 43 -14.26 10.49 5.40
CA ARG A 43 -13.63 9.54 4.45
C ARG A 43 -12.64 10.19 3.50
N GLU A 44 -12.99 11.38 3.01
CA GLU A 44 -12.10 12.16 2.12
C GLU A 44 -10.79 12.52 2.84
N ILE A 45 -10.90 13.05 4.05
CA ILE A 45 -9.74 13.42 4.87
C ILE A 45 -8.94 12.16 5.25
N ALA A 46 -9.59 11.09 5.67
CA ALA A 46 -8.94 9.83 6.03
C ALA A 46 -8.13 9.24 4.88
N GLY A 47 -8.62 9.33 3.64
CA GLY A 47 -7.90 8.87 2.44
C GLY A 47 -6.62 9.66 2.12
N ARG A 48 -6.39 10.78 2.77
CA ARG A 48 -5.21 11.64 2.60
C ARG A 48 -4.20 11.50 3.74
N ILE A 49 -4.55 10.78 4.80
CA ILE A 49 -3.65 10.53 5.93
C ILE A 49 -2.72 9.37 5.59
N ASP A 50 -1.43 9.60 5.74
CA ASP A 50 -0.38 8.60 5.53
C ASP A 50 -0.12 7.82 6.82
N ALA A 51 -1.06 6.92 7.13
CA ALA A 51 -0.96 5.98 8.24
C ALA A 51 -1.44 4.60 7.79
N GLY A 52 -0.92 3.56 8.40
CA GLY A 52 -1.28 2.18 8.07
C GLY A 52 -2.75 1.86 8.36
N MET A 53 -3.35 2.57 9.31
CA MET A 53 -4.74 2.39 9.71
C MET A 53 -5.39 3.74 9.98
N VAL A 54 -6.62 3.95 9.48
CA VAL A 54 -7.37 5.19 9.74
C VAL A 54 -8.82 4.86 10.09
N SER A 55 -9.28 5.35 11.23
CA SER A 55 -10.69 5.30 11.63
C SER A 55 -11.40 6.61 11.35
N VAL A 56 -12.68 6.54 10.99
CA VAL A 56 -13.55 7.72 10.84
C VAL A 56 -14.61 7.70 11.92
N ASN A 57 -14.70 8.78 12.69
CA ASN A 57 -15.62 8.95 13.82
C ASN A 57 -15.49 7.85 14.89
N SER A 58 -14.32 7.27 15.00
CA SER A 58 -13.97 6.25 15.99
C SER A 58 -12.49 6.30 16.26
N VAL A 59 -12.04 5.81 17.41
CA VAL A 59 -10.62 5.83 17.79
C VAL A 59 -9.89 4.58 17.31
N LEU A 60 -10.45 3.38 17.56
CA LEU A 60 -9.74 2.11 17.37
C LEU A 60 -10.56 1.04 16.63
N THR A 61 -11.57 1.44 15.84
CA THR A 61 -12.44 0.44 15.18
C THR A 61 -11.63 -0.49 14.25
N TYR A 62 -10.57 -0.02 13.62
CA TYR A 62 -9.71 -0.86 12.79
C TYR A 62 -9.07 -2.02 13.57
N ALA A 63 -8.81 -1.86 14.86
CA ALA A 63 -8.21 -2.91 15.69
C ALA A 63 -9.20 -4.03 16.06
N SER A 64 -10.50 -3.74 16.03
CA SER A 64 -11.54 -4.70 16.39
C SER A 64 -12.12 -5.47 15.21
N VAL A 65 -11.64 -5.26 13.99
CA VAL A 65 -12.09 -5.95 12.77
C VAL A 65 -11.01 -6.93 12.28
N PRO A 66 -11.09 -8.23 12.60
CA PRO A 66 -10.01 -9.19 12.26
C PRO A 66 -9.77 -9.37 10.76
N GLY A 67 -10.72 -8.98 9.92
CA GLY A 67 -10.60 -9.02 8.46
C GLY A 67 -9.81 -7.87 7.85
N LEU A 68 -9.54 -6.81 8.62
CA LEU A 68 -8.75 -5.67 8.15
C LEU A 68 -7.27 -5.88 8.44
N PRO A 69 -6.37 -5.54 7.49
CA PRO A 69 -4.94 -5.59 7.75
C PRO A 69 -4.57 -4.56 8.82
N TRP A 70 -3.88 -5.01 9.85
CA TRP A 70 -3.39 -4.16 10.94
C TRP A 70 -1.88 -4.00 10.84
N GLY A 71 -1.39 -2.78 10.84
CA GLY A 71 0.04 -2.47 10.76
C GLY A 71 0.29 -1.00 10.47
N GLY A 72 1.53 -0.59 10.58
CA GLY A 72 1.98 0.79 10.38
C GLY A 72 2.46 1.09 8.95
N SER A 73 2.76 2.35 8.73
CA SER A 73 3.56 2.87 7.61
C SER A 73 4.74 3.68 8.17
N LYS A 74 5.67 4.06 7.31
CA LYS A 74 6.88 4.81 7.70
C LYS A 74 7.68 4.06 8.78
N GLU A 75 8.21 4.76 9.78
CA GLU A 75 8.97 4.17 10.90
C GLU A 75 8.09 3.38 11.89
N SER A 76 6.77 3.47 11.80
CA SER A 76 5.86 2.60 12.58
C SER A 76 5.87 1.14 12.13
N GLY A 77 6.64 0.81 11.10
CA GLY A 77 6.91 -0.55 10.67
C GLY A 77 6.35 -0.89 9.30
N PHE A 78 6.64 -2.11 8.88
CA PHE A 78 6.23 -2.71 7.61
C PHE A 78 5.53 -4.04 7.91
N GLY A 79 4.88 -4.59 6.89
CA GLY A 79 4.09 -5.80 7.05
C GLY A 79 2.71 -5.55 7.65
N ARG A 80 1.93 -6.60 7.72
CA ARG A 80 0.57 -6.57 8.27
C ARG A 80 0.32 -7.80 9.12
N ILE A 81 -0.52 -7.63 10.14
CA ILE A 81 -1.19 -8.74 10.82
C ILE A 81 -2.69 -8.62 10.55
N HIS A 82 -3.44 -9.65 10.78
CA HIS A 82 -4.86 -9.77 10.46
C HIS A 82 -5.16 -9.77 8.93
N GLY A 83 -6.33 -10.28 8.61
CA GLY A 83 -6.80 -10.36 7.23
C GLY A 83 -5.95 -11.24 6.31
N PRO A 84 -6.25 -11.25 5.02
CA PRO A 84 -5.47 -11.99 4.02
C PRO A 84 -4.02 -11.52 3.90
N ASP A 85 -3.75 -10.25 4.12
CA ASP A 85 -2.40 -9.70 4.02
C ASP A 85 -1.52 -10.18 5.17
N GLY A 86 -2.06 -10.21 6.41
CA GLY A 86 -1.35 -10.79 7.53
C GLY A 86 -1.04 -12.27 7.35
N LEU A 87 -1.92 -13.03 6.72
CA LEU A 87 -1.64 -14.43 6.40
C LEU A 87 -0.50 -14.57 5.37
N ARG A 88 -0.43 -13.66 4.41
CA ARG A 88 0.62 -13.65 3.37
C ARG A 88 2.01 -13.38 3.93
N GLU A 89 2.13 -12.65 5.02
CA GLU A 89 3.42 -12.39 5.69
C GLU A 89 4.10 -13.68 6.19
N PHE A 90 3.31 -14.71 6.50
CA PHE A 90 3.83 -16.03 6.92
C PHE A 90 3.98 -17.01 5.75
N ALA A 91 3.70 -16.59 4.52
CA ALA A 91 3.75 -17.41 3.32
C ALA A 91 4.91 -17.01 2.41
N ARG A 92 5.44 -17.98 1.66
CA ARG A 92 6.39 -17.72 0.58
C ARG A 92 5.67 -17.84 -0.75
N SER A 93 5.71 -16.78 -1.53
CA SER A 93 5.19 -16.81 -2.90
C SER A 93 6.03 -17.76 -3.76
N ARG A 94 5.37 -18.66 -4.50
CA ARG A 94 6.01 -19.55 -5.46
C ARG A 94 5.28 -19.44 -6.79
N ALA A 95 6.01 -19.12 -7.84
CA ALA A 95 5.52 -19.20 -9.21
C ALA A 95 5.92 -20.55 -9.80
N ILE A 96 4.95 -21.27 -10.36
CA ILE A 96 5.17 -22.51 -11.10
C ILE A 96 4.61 -22.31 -12.50
N THR A 97 5.44 -22.51 -13.51
CA THR A 97 5.04 -22.49 -14.91
C THR A 97 5.30 -23.85 -15.53
N SER A 98 4.38 -24.33 -16.37
CA SER A 98 4.58 -25.51 -17.17
C SER A 98 4.27 -25.21 -18.61
N GLU A 99 5.11 -25.65 -19.51
CA GLU A 99 4.89 -25.57 -20.95
C GLU A 99 4.05 -26.78 -21.38
N ARG A 100 2.82 -26.56 -21.81
CA ARG A 100 1.92 -27.64 -22.25
C ARG A 100 2.14 -28.01 -23.70
N PHE A 101 2.59 -27.03 -24.51
CA PHE A 101 2.96 -27.19 -25.90
C PHE A 101 4.26 -26.43 -26.15
N PRO A 102 5.21 -27.01 -26.94
CA PRO A 102 6.43 -26.32 -27.25
C PRO A 102 6.14 -25.04 -28.03
N ILE A 103 6.58 -23.91 -27.48
CA ILE A 103 6.46 -22.63 -28.17
C ILE A 103 7.62 -22.50 -29.15
N PRO A 104 7.35 -22.38 -30.47
CA PRO A 104 8.44 -22.31 -31.48
C PRO A 104 9.30 -21.07 -31.32
N LEU A 105 8.84 -20.06 -30.60
CA LEU A 105 9.58 -18.85 -30.31
C LEU A 105 10.31 -18.97 -28.97
N LYS A 106 11.61 -19.25 -29.01
CA LYS A 106 12.47 -19.31 -27.80
C LYS A 106 12.75 -17.90 -27.28
N ILE A 107 11.87 -17.37 -26.40
CA ILE A 107 12.00 -16.03 -25.80
C ILE A 107 13.10 -15.95 -24.74
N THR A 108 13.52 -17.07 -24.17
CA THR A 108 14.51 -17.16 -23.08
C THR A 108 15.96 -17.37 -23.56
N THR A 109 16.23 -17.35 -24.85
CA THR A 109 17.58 -17.51 -25.40
C THR A 109 18.28 -16.17 -25.60
N PHE A 110 19.58 -16.12 -25.34
CA PHE A 110 20.43 -14.96 -25.70
C PHE A 110 20.76 -14.89 -27.20
N GLN A 111 20.62 -16.00 -27.95
CA GLN A 111 20.81 -16.05 -29.40
C GLN A 111 19.50 -15.67 -30.10
N ARG A 112 19.21 -14.39 -30.17
CA ARG A 112 18.00 -13.87 -30.85
C ARG A 112 18.39 -13.22 -32.16
N GLY A 113 17.91 -13.79 -33.27
CA GLY A 113 17.97 -13.13 -34.58
C GLY A 113 16.93 -11.99 -34.69
N GLU A 114 17.16 -11.05 -35.60
CA GLU A 114 16.27 -9.90 -35.85
C GLU A 114 14.82 -10.32 -36.12
N LYS A 115 14.60 -11.46 -36.78
CA LYS A 115 13.28 -12.02 -37.04
C LYS A 115 12.49 -12.33 -35.77
N ALA A 116 13.16 -12.89 -34.74
CA ALA A 116 12.53 -13.17 -33.46
C ALA A 116 12.20 -11.87 -32.68
N ILE A 117 13.05 -10.86 -32.79
CA ILE A 117 12.81 -9.55 -32.21
C ILE A 117 11.60 -8.85 -32.87
N GLY A 118 11.48 -8.94 -34.18
CA GLY A 118 10.33 -8.41 -34.93
C GLY A 118 9.00 -9.06 -34.48
N GLN A 119 8.98 -10.38 -34.35
CA GLN A 119 7.81 -11.12 -33.87
C GLN A 119 7.43 -10.76 -32.44
N LEU A 120 8.40 -10.58 -31.55
CA LEU A 120 8.17 -10.15 -30.16
C LEU A 120 7.59 -8.73 -30.09
N ARG A 121 8.10 -7.81 -30.90
CA ARG A 121 7.55 -6.44 -31.02
C ARG A 121 6.10 -6.44 -31.49
N GLN A 122 5.78 -7.25 -32.48
CA GLN A 122 4.41 -7.38 -32.98
C GLN A 122 3.47 -7.97 -31.93
N LEU A 123 3.88 -9.01 -31.19
CA LEU A 123 3.12 -9.58 -30.09
C LEU A 123 2.91 -8.56 -28.96
N ALA A 124 3.94 -7.81 -28.60
CA ALA A 124 3.83 -6.77 -27.58
C ALA A 124 2.88 -5.64 -28.00
N SER A 125 2.96 -5.17 -29.25
CA SER A 125 2.08 -4.11 -29.74
C SER A 125 0.61 -4.53 -29.82
N THR A 126 0.31 -5.79 -30.14
CA THR A 126 -1.08 -6.30 -30.19
C THR A 126 -1.69 -6.49 -28.79
N ARG A 127 -0.89 -6.81 -27.80
CA ARG A 127 -1.38 -7.13 -26.45
C ARG A 127 -1.34 -5.95 -25.47
N TRP A 128 -0.37 -5.04 -25.62
CA TRP A 128 -0.15 -3.90 -24.73
C TRP A 128 -0.08 -2.54 -25.46
N GLY A 129 -0.20 -2.50 -26.75
CA GLY A 129 -0.12 -1.28 -27.57
C GLY A 129 -1.41 -0.46 -27.66
N ARG A 130 -2.39 -0.72 -26.80
CA ARG A 130 -3.62 0.07 -26.64
C ARG A 130 -3.58 0.76 -25.27
N GLY A 131 -2.83 1.82 -25.18
CA GLY A 131 -2.81 2.78 -24.10
C GLY A 131 -2.73 4.16 -24.70
#